data_2f7daf0f97e6e3de6d89bc98c190d5e5
#
_entry.id   2f7daf0f97e6e3de6d89bc98c190d5e5
#
_cell.length_a   1.000
_cell.length_b   1.000
_cell.length_c   1.000
_cell.angle_alpha   90.00
_cell.angle_beta   90.00
_cell.angle_gamma   90.00
#
_symmetry.space_group_name_H-M   'P 1'
#
loop_
_entity.id
_entity.type
_entity.pdbx_description
1 polymer ?
#
loop_
_entity_poly.entity_id
_entity_poly.type
_entity_poly.pdbx_seq_one_letter_code
_entity_poly.pdbx_strand_id
1 'polypeptide(L)'
;MTFGLYRDGAQVGFARLVTDQATFAYFADVFLVAQERNAGLGQWLIETILTYPPLHGLRRWLLVTKNAKSLYLRCGFAEICPNLSYLERFDPAVYA
;
A
#
# COMPACT_ATOMS: atom_id res chain seq x y z
N MET A 1 -3.91 -3.04 10.52
CA MET A 1 -2.55 -2.51 10.82
C MET A 1 -2.38 -1.16 10.13
N THR A 2 -1.88 -0.18 10.85
CA THR A 2 -1.73 1.18 10.34
C THR A 2 -0.32 1.68 10.57
N PHE A 3 0.12 2.58 9.68
CA PHE A 3 1.41 3.25 9.76
C PHE A 3 1.20 4.75 9.61
N GLY A 4 1.82 5.54 10.46
CA GLY A 4 1.82 6.99 10.36
C GLY A 4 3.21 7.50 9.98
N LEU A 5 3.24 8.45 9.06
CA LEU A 5 4.47 9.15 8.69
C LEU A 5 4.40 10.56 9.26
N TYR A 6 5.42 10.95 10.00
CA TYR A 6 5.45 12.23 10.69
C TYR A 6 6.66 13.05 10.26
N ARG A 7 6.47 14.37 10.20
CA ARG A 7 7.53 15.32 9.95
C ARG A 7 7.33 16.52 10.88
N ASP A 8 8.36 16.83 11.68
CA ASP A 8 8.33 17.95 12.62
C ASP A 8 7.10 17.92 13.54
N GLY A 9 6.71 16.72 13.99
CA GLY A 9 5.60 16.53 14.90
C GLY A 9 4.22 16.49 14.23
N ALA A 10 4.14 16.74 12.94
CA ALA A 10 2.87 16.69 12.19
C ALA A 10 2.78 15.41 11.35
N GLN A 11 1.60 14.82 11.31
CA GLN A 11 1.38 13.65 10.47
C GLN A 11 1.25 14.11 9.01
N VAL A 12 2.13 13.57 8.17
CA VAL A 12 2.17 13.93 6.74
C VAL A 12 1.82 12.76 5.84
N GLY A 13 1.69 11.57 6.39
CA GLY A 13 1.32 10.39 5.63
C GLY A 13 0.70 9.30 6.48
N PHE A 14 0.05 8.35 5.83
CA PHE A 14 -0.67 7.28 6.48
C PHE A 14 -0.82 6.11 5.54
N ALA A 15 -0.76 4.90 6.08
CA ALA A 15 -1.08 3.69 5.33
C ALA A 15 -1.88 2.74 6.22
N ARG A 16 -2.87 2.10 5.65
CA ARG A 16 -3.66 1.08 6.32
C ARG A 16 -3.59 -0.22 5.53
N LEU A 17 -3.25 -1.29 6.22
CA LEU A 17 -3.14 -2.61 5.64
C LEU A 17 -4.18 -3.55 6.25
N VAL A 18 -4.74 -4.41 5.41
CA VAL A 18 -5.50 -5.58 5.85
C VAL A 18 -4.58 -6.78 5.68
N THR A 19 -4.29 -7.50 6.75
CA THR A 19 -3.29 -8.56 6.71
C THR A 19 -3.56 -9.60 7.80
N ASP A 20 -3.22 -10.86 7.49
CA ASP A 20 -3.16 -11.93 8.48
C ASP A 20 -1.78 -12.02 9.14
N GLN A 21 -0.85 -11.18 8.73
CA GLN A 21 0.53 -11.13 9.20
C GLN A 21 1.31 -12.44 8.98
N ALA A 22 0.82 -13.30 8.13
CA ALA A 22 1.43 -14.60 7.85
C ALA A 22 1.61 -14.86 6.36
N THR A 23 0.59 -14.58 5.54
CA THR A 23 0.61 -14.95 4.13
C THR A 23 0.35 -13.79 3.19
N PHE A 24 -0.39 -12.76 3.62
CA PHE A 24 -1.01 -11.80 2.72
C PHE A 24 -1.12 -10.42 3.36
N ALA A 25 -0.95 -9.38 2.56
CA ALA A 25 -1.26 -8.01 2.95
C ALA A 25 -1.88 -7.25 1.79
N TYR A 26 -2.88 -6.45 2.09
CA TYR A 26 -3.54 -5.58 1.15
C TYR A 26 -3.40 -4.14 1.63
N PHE A 27 -2.82 -3.27 0.77
CA PHE A 27 -2.80 -1.85 1.05
C PHE A 27 -4.20 -1.29 0.78
N ALA A 28 -4.94 -1.05 1.85
CA ALA A 28 -6.31 -0.57 1.74
C ALA A 28 -6.37 0.94 1.54
N ASP A 29 -5.51 1.68 2.24
CA ASP A 29 -5.41 3.13 2.12
C ASP A 29 -3.95 3.55 2.22
N VAL A 30 -3.52 4.43 1.32
CA VAL A 30 -2.21 5.09 1.39
C VAL A 30 -2.42 6.56 1.07
N PHE A 31 -1.91 7.42 1.92
CA PHE A 31 -2.14 8.86 1.82
C PHE A 31 -0.89 9.64 2.19
N LEU A 32 -0.62 10.68 1.42
CA LEU A 32 0.38 11.71 1.74
C LEU A 32 -0.26 13.08 1.57
N VAL A 33 0.06 14.02 2.45
CA VAL A 33 -0.39 15.40 2.25
C VAL A 33 0.23 15.96 0.97
N ALA A 34 -0.49 16.89 0.32
CA ALA A 34 -0.12 17.33 -1.03
C ALA A 34 1.29 17.93 -1.09
N GLN A 35 1.68 18.71 -0.10
CA GLN A 35 3.00 19.35 -0.09
C GLN A 35 4.15 18.38 0.11
N GLU A 36 3.87 17.14 0.53
CA GLU A 36 4.90 16.11 0.72
C GLU A 36 5.00 15.15 -0.47
N ARG A 37 4.13 15.30 -1.46
CA ARG A 37 4.18 14.49 -2.67
C ARG A 37 5.39 14.93 -3.52
N ASN A 38 5.91 13.99 -4.30
CA ASN A 38 7.07 14.19 -5.17
C ASN A 38 8.39 14.41 -4.43
N ALA A 39 8.41 14.21 -3.11
CA ALA A 39 9.64 14.32 -2.32
C ALA A 39 10.27 12.95 -2.03
N GLY A 40 9.79 11.89 -2.68
CA GLY A 40 10.28 10.53 -2.43
C GLY A 40 9.74 9.89 -1.18
N LEU A 41 8.90 10.57 -0.42
CA LEU A 41 8.35 10.06 0.84
C LEU A 41 7.37 8.91 0.63
N GLY A 42 6.62 8.93 -0.47
CA GLY A 42 5.71 7.84 -0.80
C GLY A 42 6.45 6.53 -1.00
N GLN A 43 7.52 6.57 -1.78
CA GLN A 43 8.36 5.39 -2.00
C GLN A 43 9.01 4.94 -0.69
N TRP A 44 9.53 5.88 0.09
CA TRP A 44 10.14 5.57 1.37
C TRP A 44 9.15 4.89 2.32
N LEU A 45 7.92 5.40 2.39
CA LEU A 45 6.88 4.83 3.25
C LEU A 45 6.56 3.39 2.83
N ILE A 46 6.35 3.15 1.54
CA ILE A 46 6.04 1.81 1.04
C ILE A 46 7.21 0.85 1.31
N GLU A 47 8.44 1.26 1.03
CA GLU A 47 9.61 0.42 1.25
C GLU A 47 9.81 0.10 2.74
N THR A 48 9.55 1.07 3.60
CA THR A 48 9.63 0.86 5.05
C THR A 48 8.61 -0.17 5.50
N ILE A 49 7.39 -0.10 5.00
CA ILE A 49 6.34 -1.07 5.33
C ILE A 49 6.71 -2.46 4.80
N LEU A 50 7.21 -2.55 3.57
CA LEU A 50 7.60 -3.83 2.97
C LEU A 50 8.72 -4.52 3.75
N THR A 51 9.54 -3.77 4.47
CA THR A 51 10.64 -4.32 5.27
C THR A 51 10.34 -4.37 6.76
N TYR A 52 9.12 -4.04 7.16
CA TYR A 52 8.71 -4.09 8.56
C TYR A 52 8.74 -5.54 9.05
N PRO A 53 9.51 -5.86 10.12
CA PRO A 53 9.74 -7.24 10.51
C PRO A 53 8.49 -8.10 10.75
N PRO A 54 7.41 -7.61 11.39
CA PRO A 54 6.20 -8.42 11.55
C PRO A 54 5.52 -8.81 10.23
N LEU A 55 5.85 -8.15 9.13
CA LEU A 55 5.29 -8.45 7.80
C LEU A 55 6.29 -9.17 6.92
N HIS A 56 7.40 -9.63 7.50
CA HIS A 56 8.44 -10.32 6.73
C HIS A 56 7.94 -11.68 6.24
N GLY A 57 8.25 -12.00 5.00
CA GLY A 57 7.97 -13.32 4.45
C GLY A 57 6.55 -13.52 3.94
N LEU A 58 5.76 -12.48 3.82
CA LEU A 58 4.43 -12.61 3.23
C LEU A 58 4.55 -13.03 1.77
N ARG A 59 3.72 -13.99 1.40
CA ARG A 59 3.71 -14.52 0.04
C ARG A 59 3.16 -13.52 -0.97
N ARG A 60 2.20 -12.69 -0.57
CA ARG A 60 1.52 -11.79 -1.50
C ARG A 60 1.23 -10.46 -0.87
N TRP A 61 1.55 -9.41 -1.62
CA TRP A 61 1.14 -8.05 -1.35
C TRP A 61 0.26 -7.60 -2.50
N LEU A 62 -0.89 -7.00 -2.20
CA LEU A 62 -1.84 -6.59 -3.21
C LEU A 62 -2.28 -5.15 -2.97
N LEU A 63 -2.56 -4.42 -4.04
CA LEU A 63 -3.14 -3.09 -3.96
C LEU A 63 -3.89 -2.78 -5.25
N VAL A 64 -4.73 -1.75 -5.18
CA VAL A 64 -5.40 -1.17 -6.34
C VAL A 64 -5.03 0.30 -6.39
N THR A 65 -4.63 0.81 -7.54
CA THR A 65 -4.31 2.22 -7.70
C THR A 65 -4.82 2.74 -9.04
N LYS A 66 -5.31 3.97 -9.03
CA LYS A 66 -5.68 4.67 -10.26
C LYS A 66 -4.51 5.45 -10.85
N ASN A 67 -3.72 6.10 -9.99
CA ASN A 67 -2.82 7.16 -10.43
C ASN A 67 -1.37 6.97 -10.00
N ALA A 68 -1.04 5.94 -9.24
CA ALA A 68 0.28 5.78 -8.64
C ALA A 68 0.98 4.50 -9.07
N LYS A 69 0.62 3.92 -10.22
CA LYS A 69 1.18 2.67 -10.69
C LYS A 69 2.71 2.71 -10.76
N SER A 70 3.27 3.80 -11.28
CA SER A 70 4.72 3.93 -11.41
C SER A 70 5.44 3.91 -10.06
N LEU A 71 4.83 4.48 -9.03
CA LEU A 71 5.40 4.44 -7.69
C LEU A 71 5.53 3.00 -7.19
N TYR A 72 4.47 2.22 -7.33
CA TYR A 72 4.47 0.84 -6.85
C TYR A 72 5.37 -0.07 -7.68
N LEU A 73 5.44 0.16 -8.98
CA LEU A 73 6.40 -0.59 -9.81
C LEU A 73 7.84 -0.36 -9.35
N ARG A 74 8.18 0.86 -8.93
CA ARG A 74 9.51 1.16 -8.40
C ARG A 74 9.77 0.45 -7.06
N CYS A 75 8.72 0.09 -6.34
CA CYS A 75 8.84 -0.61 -5.05
C CYS A 75 8.82 -2.14 -5.21
N GLY A 76 8.88 -2.65 -6.42
CA GLY A 76 8.92 -4.08 -6.66
C GLY A 76 7.56 -4.74 -6.92
N PHE A 77 6.49 -3.95 -7.01
CA PHE A 77 5.19 -4.47 -7.42
C PHE A 77 5.17 -4.69 -8.93
N ALA A 78 4.35 -5.62 -9.36
CA ALA A 78 4.11 -5.91 -10.77
C ALA A 78 2.61 -6.06 -11.00
N GLU A 79 2.20 -5.93 -12.24
CA GLU A 79 0.81 -6.22 -12.56
C GLU A 79 0.49 -7.67 -12.24
N ILE A 80 -0.79 -7.93 -11.91
CA ILE A 80 -1.25 -9.26 -11.52
C ILE A 80 -0.84 -10.28 -12.59
N CYS A 81 -0.34 -11.43 -12.10
CA CYS A 81 0.11 -12.53 -12.96
C CYS A 81 -0.98 -12.93 -13.96
N PRO A 82 -0.70 -12.91 -15.28
CA PRO A 82 -1.71 -13.21 -16.29
C PRO A 82 -2.17 -14.67 -16.29
N ASN A 83 -1.43 -15.56 -15.63
CA ASN A 83 -1.78 -16.98 -15.56
C ASN A 83 -2.81 -17.29 -14.50
N LEU A 84 -3.22 -16.30 -13.71
CA LEU A 84 -4.20 -16.46 -12.65
C LEU A 84 -5.36 -15.51 -12.88
N SER A 85 -6.57 -16.00 -12.67
CA SER A 85 -7.77 -15.17 -12.75
C SER A 85 -8.11 -14.64 -11.36
N TYR A 86 -8.16 -13.32 -11.23
CA TYR A 86 -8.58 -12.66 -10.00
C TYR A 86 -10.03 -12.26 -10.17
N LEU A 87 -10.89 -12.72 -9.27
CA LEU A 87 -12.32 -12.51 -9.35
C LEU A 87 -12.76 -11.59 -8.22
N GLU A 88 -13.71 -10.74 -8.54
CA GLU A 88 -14.23 -9.75 -7.62
C GLU A 88 -15.75 -9.82 -7.59
N ARG A 89 -16.32 -9.66 -6.42
CA ARG A 89 -17.73 -9.34 -6.25
C ARG A 89 -17.78 -8.03 -5.50
N PHE A 90 -18.17 -6.97 -6.19
CA PHE A 90 -18.07 -5.61 -5.67
C PHE A 90 -19.44 -4.94 -5.70
N ASP A 91 -19.82 -4.35 -4.58
CA ASP A 91 -21.05 -3.55 -4.48
C ASP A 91 -20.67 -2.12 -4.10
N PRO A 92 -20.69 -1.20 -5.05
CA PRO A 92 -20.33 0.20 -4.79
C PRO A 92 -21.29 0.92 -3.86
N ALA A 93 -22.48 0.36 -3.62
CA ALA A 93 -23.48 1.01 -2.78
C ALA A 93 -23.30 0.69 -1.29
N VAL A 94 -22.45 -0.25 -0.91
CA VAL A 94 -22.32 -0.70 0.49
C VAL A 94 -21.89 0.42 1.42
N TYR A 95 -21.03 1.31 0.98
CA TYR A 95 -20.57 2.45 1.80
C TYR A 95 -20.87 3.79 1.13
N ALA A 96 -21.85 3.81 0.27
CA ALA A 96 -22.23 5.03 -0.42
C ALA A 96 -23.08 5.95 0.47
#